data_22c4a87e4014f8113ae325c4f46d0cef
#
_entry.id   22c4a87e4014f8113ae325c4f46d0cef
#
_cell.length_a   1.000
_cell.length_b   1.000
_cell.length_c   1.000
_cell.angle_alpha   90.00
_cell.angle_beta   90.00
_cell.angle_gamma   90.00
#
_symmetry.space_group_name_H-M   'P 1'
#
loop_
_entity.id
_entity.type
_entity.pdbx_description
1 polymer ?
#
loop_
_entity_poly.entity_id
_entity_poly.type
_entity_poly.pdbx_seq_one_letter_code
_entity_poly.pdbx_strand_id
1 'polypeptide(L)'
;MKNLIIDAANDKIIFSFISEKQSYTRSHTNSRENFDNFINLLLIFLKEYKIKIDDVERIFVNQGPGKFSSLRISISIAKAISLAKNITLAGFNSKIVKNGDYKKLLKSDKKKDLVINDLIKPLY
;
A
#
# COMPACT_ATOMS: atom_id res chain seq x y z
N MET A 1 -6.85 -6.21 13.56
CA MET A 1 -5.79 -5.23 13.23
C MET A 1 -6.16 -4.49 11.96
N LYS A 2 -5.94 -3.20 11.93
CA LYS A 2 -6.34 -2.35 10.80
C LYS A 2 -5.16 -2.13 9.87
N ASN A 3 -5.29 -2.59 8.63
CA ASN A 3 -4.22 -2.61 7.65
C ASN A 3 -4.58 -1.77 6.42
N LEU A 4 -3.67 -0.90 6.02
CA LEU A 4 -3.76 -0.14 4.79
C LEU A 4 -2.76 -0.70 3.79
N ILE A 5 -3.22 -0.96 2.56
CA ILE A 5 -2.40 -1.51 1.50
C ILE A 5 -2.31 -0.49 0.37
N ILE A 6 -1.09 -0.19 -0.07
CA ILE A 6 -0.81 0.71 -1.17
C ILE A 6 -0.07 -0.09 -2.23
N ASP A 7 -0.69 -0.26 -3.38
CA ASP A 7 -0.16 -1.09 -4.47
C ASP A 7 -0.22 -0.32 -5.79
N ALA A 8 0.93 0.09 -6.29
CA ALA A 8 1.04 0.84 -7.53
C ALA A 8 2.13 0.28 -8.46
N ALA A 9 2.38 -1.02 -8.36
CA ALA A 9 3.45 -1.65 -9.13
C ALA A 9 3.06 -1.95 -10.58
N ASN A 10 1.79 -2.14 -10.86
CA ASN A 10 1.29 -2.61 -12.15
C ASN A 10 0.41 -1.56 -12.85
N ASP A 11 -0.54 -2.03 -13.65
CA ASP A 11 -1.40 -1.14 -14.45
C ASP A 11 -2.44 -0.38 -13.62
N LYS A 12 -2.59 -0.74 -12.37
CA LYS A 12 -3.54 -0.09 -11.47
C LYS A 12 -2.84 0.50 -10.27
N ILE A 13 -3.38 1.59 -9.77
CA ILE A 13 -3.09 2.11 -8.43
C ILE A 13 -4.21 1.59 -7.54
N ILE A 14 -3.87 0.81 -6.54
CA ILE A 14 -4.85 0.15 -5.69
C ILE A 14 -4.62 0.56 -4.23
N PHE A 15 -5.69 1.00 -3.58
CA PHE A 15 -5.72 1.19 -2.15
C PHE A 15 -6.69 0.19 -1.55
N SER A 16 -6.27 -0.47 -0.49
CA SER A 16 -7.14 -1.42 0.20
C SER A 16 -7.01 -1.21 1.70
N PHE A 17 -8.12 -1.33 2.40
CA PHE A 17 -8.15 -1.30 3.85
C PHE A 17 -8.80 -2.58 4.34
N ILE A 18 -8.09 -3.34 5.14
CA ILE A 18 -8.56 -4.63 5.62
C ILE A 18 -8.43 -4.69 7.15
N SER A 19 -9.55 -4.93 7.80
CA SER A 19 -9.61 -5.21 9.22
C SER A 19 -10.38 -6.52 9.42
N GLU A 20 -10.56 -6.92 10.66
CA GLU A 20 -11.32 -8.14 10.98
C GLU A 20 -12.76 -8.06 10.51
N LYS A 21 -13.34 -6.87 10.52
CA LYS A 21 -14.77 -6.66 10.22
C LYS A 21 -15.03 -6.03 8.87
N GLN A 22 -14.03 -5.39 8.26
CA GLN A 22 -14.24 -4.56 7.08
C GLN A 22 -13.14 -4.77 6.05
N SER A 23 -13.53 -4.67 4.78
CA SER A 23 -12.60 -4.72 3.67
C SER A 23 -13.09 -3.78 2.59
N TYR A 24 -12.29 -2.79 2.24
CA TYR A 24 -12.58 -1.82 1.21
C TYR A 24 -11.43 -1.78 0.21
N THR A 25 -11.74 -1.71 -1.06
CA THR A 25 -10.72 -1.61 -2.11
C THR A 25 -11.17 -0.64 -3.18
N ARG A 26 -10.25 0.21 -3.62
CA ARG A 26 -10.48 1.12 -4.73
C ARG A 26 -9.29 1.05 -5.67
N SER A 27 -9.56 0.94 -6.97
CA SER A 27 -8.50 0.92 -7.97
C SER A 27 -8.67 2.05 -8.96
N HIS A 28 -7.56 2.56 -9.45
CA HIS A 28 -7.48 3.59 -10.47
C HIS A 28 -6.50 3.14 -11.54
N THR A 29 -6.68 3.61 -12.76
CA THR A 29 -5.69 3.37 -13.81
C THR A 29 -4.37 4.01 -13.41
N ASN A 30 -3.26 3.31 -13.60
CA ASN A 30 -1.94 3.84 -13.31
C ASN A 30 -1.47 4.73 -14.48
N SER A 31 -2.18 5.83 -14.67
CA SER A 31 -1.90 6.84 -15.67
C SER A 31 -1.06 7.95 -15.07
N ARG A 32 -0.47 8.78 -15.94
CA ARG A 32 0.29 9.93 -15.48
C ARG A 32 -0.56 10.90 -14.66
N GLU A 33 -1.81 11.12 -15.08
CA GLU A 33 -2.73 11.99 -14.36
C GLU A 33 -2.98 11.49 -12.94
N ASN A 34 -3.27 10.21 -12.80
CA ASN A 34 -3.53 9.61 -11.49
C ASN A 34 -2.26 9.53 -10.65
N PHE A 35 -1.12 9.33 -11.30
CA PHE A 35 0.18 9.36 -10.62
C PHE A 35 0.44 10.75 -10.00
N ASP A 36 0.16 11.83 -10.75
CA ASP A 36 0.35 13.19 -10.26
C ASP A 36 -0.61 13.53 -9.11
N ASN A 37 -1.74 12.85 -9.03
CA ASN A 37 -2.76 13.03 -7.99
C ASN A 37 -2.74 11.93 -6.92
N PHE A 38 -1.66 11.20 -6.81
CA PHE A 38 -1.59 10.00 -5.96
C PHE A 38 -2.04 10.26 -4.52
N ILE A 39 -1.50 11.31 -3.90
CA ILE A 39 -1.85 11.65 -2.52
C ILE A 39 -3.34 11.99 -2.40
N ASN A 40 -3.87 12.76 -3.34
CA ASN A 40 -5.28 13.13 -3.33
C ASN A 40 -6.18 11.91 -3.47
N LEU A 41 -5.81 10.96 -4.33
CA LEU A 41 -6.56 9.71 -4.49
C LEU A 41 -6.57 8.90 -3.20
N LEU A 42 -5.44 8.84 -2.52
CA LEU A 42 -5.36 8.14 -1.24
C LEU A 42 -6.23 8.82 -0.18
N LEU A 43 -6.17 10.15 -0.07
CA LEU A 43 -6.97 10.90 0.89
C LEU A 43 -8.47 10.75 0.61
N ILE A 44 -8.86 10.76 -0.66
CA ILE A 44 -10.26 10.54 -1.06
C ILE A 44 -10.71 9.14 -0.64
N PHE A 45 -9.87 8.12 -0.85
CA PHE A 45 -10.19 6.76 -0.43
C PHE A 45 -10.44 6.69 1.08
N LEU A 46 -9.53 7.26 1.87
CA LEU A 46 -9.67 7.25 3.32
C LEU A 46 -10.93 7.98 3.77
N LYS A 47 -11.21 9.13 3.18
CA LYS A 47 -12.39 9.93 3.51
C LYS A 47 -13.68 9.22 3.12
N GLU A 48 -13.72 8.60 1.95
CA GLU A 48 -14.89 7.91 1.43
C GLU A 48 -15.36 6.80 2.37
N TYR A 49 -14.41 6.05 2.92
CA TYR A 49 -14.73 4.95 3.82
C TYR A 49 -14.59 5.31 5.29
N LYS A 50 -14.44 6.60 5.59
CA LYS A 50 -14.35 7.11 6.97
C LYS A 50 -13.21 6.45 7.76
N ILE A 51 -12.11 6.20 7.08
CA ILE A 51 -10.90 5.64 7.68
C ILE A 51 -10.03 6.78 8.18
N LYS A 52 -9.72 6.77 9.48
CA LYS A 52 -8.79 7.74 10.06
C LYS A 52 -7.38 7.14 10.00
N ILE A 53 -6.45 7.90 9.46
CA ILE A 53 -5.07 7.41 9.34
C ILE A 53 -4.49 7.05 10.72
N ASP A 54 -4.90 7.74 11.76
CA ASP A 54 -4.44 7.45 13.13
C ASP A 54 -4.91 6.09 13.64
N ASP A 55 -5.95 5.51 13.02
CA ASP A 55 -6.45 4.20 13.38
C ASP A 55 -5.75 3.07 12.63
N VAL A 56 -4.96 3.39 11.61
CA VAL A 56 -4.21 2.39 10.84
C VAL A 56 -3.04 1.89 11.67
N GLU A 57 -2.95 0.57 11.79
CA GLU A 57 -1.92 -0.06 12.61
C GLU A 57 -0.72 -0.55 11.79
N ARG A 58 -0.97 -0.95 10.54
CA ARG A 58 0.08 -1.37 9.61
C ARG A 58 -0.19 -0.84 8.22
N ILE A 59 0.88 -0.50 7.50
CA ILE A 59 0.83 -0.17 6.08
C ILE A 59 1.65 -1.21 5.33
N PHE A 60 1.06 -1.77 4.27
CA PHE A 60 1.75 -2.65 3.34
C PHE A 60 1.91 -1.91 2.02
N VAL A 61 3.11 -1.89 1.46
CA VAL A 61 3.36 -1.26 0.17
C VAL A 61 4.02 -2.25 -0.78
N ASN A 62 3.52 -2.29 -2.02
CA ASN A 62 4.12 -3.14 -3.05
C ASN A 62 5.46 -2.54 -3.48
N GLN A 63 6.54 -3.33 -3.34
CA GLN A 63 7.89 -2.93 -3.73
C GLN A 63 8.18 -3.20 -5.20
N GLY A 64 7.31 -3.94 -5.90
CA GLY A 64 7.54 -4.40 -7.25
C GLY A 64 8.00 -5.85 -7.31
N PRO A 65 8.57 -6.30 -8.42
CA PRO A 65 8.91 -5.50 -9.60
C PRO A 65 7.72 -4.88 -10.29
N GLY A 66 7.91 -3.74 -10.93
CA GLY A 66 6.84 -3.03 -11.61
C GLY A 66 7.28 -1.70 -12.17
N LYS A 67 6.32 -0.81 -12.38
CA LYS A 67 6.56 0.50 -13.01
C LYS A 67 7.41 1.41 -12.12
N PHE A 68 8.49 1.91 -12.69
CA PHE A 68 9.51 2.68 -12.01
C PHE A 68 8.96 3.89 -11.22
N SER A 69 8.24 4.77 -11.91
CA SER A 69 7.78 6.02 -11.30
C SER A 69 6.75 5.80 -10.20
N SER A 70 5.79 4.93 -10.44
CA SER A 70 4.72 4.67 -9.47
C SER A 70 5.23 3.89 -8.26
N LEU A 71 6.20 3.02 -8.43
CA LEU A 71 6.84 2.36 -7.29
C LEU A 71 7.53 3.36 -6.38
N ARG A 72 8.27 4.29 -6.96
CA ARG A 72 8.98 5.30 -6.17
C ARG A 72 8.03 6.18 -5.38
N ILE A 73 6.97 6.68 -6.02
CA ILE A 73 6.02 7.57 -5.34
C ILE A 73 5.24 6.82 -4.26
N SER A 74 4.77 5.61 -4.54
CA SER A 74 3.99 4.84 -3.57
C SER A 74 4.82 4.49 -2.33
N ILE A 75 6.06 4.06 -2.52
CA ILE A 75 6.96 3.74 -1.41
C ILE A 75 7.30 5.00 -0.61
N SER A 76 7.58 6.11 -1.29
CA SER A 76 7.90 7.38 -0.62
C SER A 76 6.73 7.87 0.23
N ILE A 77 5.51 7.79 -0.29
CA ILE A 77 4.31 8.20 0.44
C ILE A 77 4.08 7.29 1.64
N ALA A 78 4.20 5.97 1.44
CA ALA A 78 4.02 5.00 2.52
C ALA A 78 5.03 5.23 3.65
N LYS A 79 6.28 5.48 3.31
CA LYS A 79 7.33 5.80 4.29
C LYS A 79 7.03 7.10 5.03
N ALA A 80 6.59 8.12 4.33
CA ALA A 80 6.28 9.42 4.93
C ALA A 80 5.15 9.28 5.96
N ILE A 81 4.09 8.57 5.61
CA ILE A 81 2.97 8.33 6.52
C ILE A 81 3.41 7.51 7.72
N SER A 82 4.18 6.45 7.47
CA SER A 82 4.70 5.59 8.53
C SER A 82 5.52 6.39 9.55
N LEU A 83 6.40 7.26 9.08
CA LEU A 83 7.22 8.09 9.94
C LEU A 83 6.39 9.13 10.69
N ALA A 84 5.49 9.82 9.98
CA ALA A 84 4.70 10.90 10.57
C ALA A 84 3.73 10.40 11.64
N LYS A 85 3.20 9.21 11.46
CA LYS A 85 2.16 8.64 12.33
C LYS A 85 2.65 7.49 13.20
N ASN A 86 3.92 7.16 13.10
CA ASN A 86 4.51 6.04 13.83
C ASN A 86 3.77 4.72 13.59
N ILE A 87 3.50 4.43 12.32
CA ILE A 87 2.80 3.22 11.88
C ILE A 87 3.82 2.23 11.33
N THR A 88 3.70 0.96 11.68
CA THR A 88 4.56 -0.09 11.13
C THR A 88 4.36 -0.20 9.62
N LEU A 89 5.46 -0.20 8.87
CA LEU A 89 5.46 -0.33 7.43
C LEU A 89 6.12 -1.63 7.00
N ALA A 90 5.45 -2.37 6.13
CA ALA A 90 5.98 -3.60 5.54
C ALA A 90 5.91 -3.51 4.02
N GLY A 91 6.97 -3.94 3.35
CA GLY A 91 7.00 -4.04 1.90
C GLY A 91 6.76 -5.46 1.45
N PHE A 92 6.09 -5.63 0.32
CA PHE A 92 5.86 -6.96 -0.25
C PHE A 92 6.21 -6.98 -1.74
N ASN A 93 6.49 -8.18 -2.24
CA ASN A 93 6.82 -8.40 -3.64
C ASN A 93 5.53 -8.59 -4.46
N SER A 94 5.48 -8.00 -5.66
CA SER A 94 4.32 -8.13 -6.56
C SER A 94 3.91 -9.56 -6.83
N LYS A 95 4.84 -10.49 -6.78
CA LYS A 95 4.58 -11.90 -7.09
C LYS A 95 3.81 -12.62 -5.99
N ILE A 96 3.81 -12.09 -4.79
CA ILE A 96 3.12 -12.70 -3.64
C ILE A 96 1.61 -12.50 -3.74
N VAL A 97 1.19 -11.36 -4.28
CA VAL A 97 -0.22 -11.02 -4.38
C VAL A 97 -0.69 -11.23 -5.81
N LYS A 98 -1.57 -12.18 -6.00
CA LYS A 98 -2.21 -12.44 -7.29
C LYS A 98 -3.65 -11.97 -7.25
N ASN A 99 -4.07 -11.26 -8.31
CA ASN A 99 -5.46 -10.83 -8.48
C ASN A 99 -6.00 -9.97 -7.33
N GLY A 100 -5.12 -9.19 -6.69
CA GLY A 100 -5.54 -8.29 -5.62
C GLY A 100 -5.93 -8.97 -4.31
N ASP A 101 -5.53 -10.21 -4.12
CA ASP A 101 -5.82 -10.92 -2.87
C ASP A 101 -4.79 -10.56 -1.80
N TYR A 102 -5.05 -9.44 -1.13
CA TYR A 102 -4.16 -8.93 -0.09
C TYR A 102 -4.31 -9.64 1.25
N LYS A 103 -5.31 -10.48 1.40
CA LYS A 103 -5.50 -11.21 2.67
C LYS A 103 -4.35 -12.15 2.96
N LYS A 104 -3.66 -12.61 1.94
CA LYS A 104 -2.45 -13.43 2.10
C LYS A 104 -1.35 -12.68 2.83
N LEU A 105 -1.25 -11.36 2.63
CA LEU A 105 -0.25 -10.54 3.31
C LEU A 105 -0.44 -10.53 4.82
N LEU A 106 -1.69 -10.55 5.25
CA LEU A 106 -2.04 -10.45 6.66
C LEU A 106 -1.72 -11.74 7.41
N LYS A 107 -1.66 -12.85 6.69
CA LYS A 107 -1.31 -14.16 7.25
C LYS A 107 0.19 -14.43 7.21
N SER A 108 0.93 -13.65 6.41
CA SER A 108 2.37 -13.80 6.26
C SER A 108 3.09 -13.00 7.33
N ASP A 109 2.99 -13.43 8.58
CA ASP A 109 3.86 -12.92 9.63
C ASP A 109 5.29 -13.41 9.47
N LYS A 110 5.51 -14.18 8.41
CA LYS A 110 6.84 -14.74 8.16
C LYS A 110 7.70 -13.70 7.48
N LYS A 111 8.74 -13.32 8.16
CA LYS A 111 9.76 -12.36 7.74
C LYS A 111 10.39 -12.64 6.37
N LYS A 112 10.11 -13.79 5.76
CA LYS A 112 10.65 -14.17 4.46
C LYS A 112 10.03 -13.41 3.29
N ASP A 113 8.78 -13.01 3.42
CA ASP A 113 8.00 -12.42 2.33
C ASP A 113 7.82 -10.92 2.47
N LEU A 114 8.17 -10.37 3.63
CA LEU A 114 7.97 -8.96 3.95
C LEU A 114 9.28 -8.30 4.37
N VAL A 115 9.49 -7.09 3.87
CA VAL A 115 10.60 -6.23 4.28
C VAL A 115 10.01 -5.14 5.18
N ILE A 116 10.70 -4.80 6.26
CA ILE A 116 10.18 -3.86 7.26
C ILE A 116 10.99 -2.56 7.28
N ASN A 117 10.25 -1.42 7.33
CA ASN A 117 10.78 -0.07 7.56
C ASN A 117 11.83 0.38 6.53
N ASP A 118 13.00 0.79 6.99
CA ASP A 118 14.02 1.43 6.16
C ASP A 118 14.63 0.54 5.08
N LEU A 119 14.43 -0.76 5.18
CA LEU A 119 14.92 -1.71 4.18
C LEU A 119 14.04 -1.77 2.93
N ILE A 120 12.90 -1.09 2.95
CA ILE A 120 11.95 -1.11 1.84
C ILE A 120 12.49 -0.24 0.70
N LYS A 121 12.72 -0.87 -0.44
CA LYS A 121 13.25 -0.23 -1.65
C LYS A 121 12.48 -0.69 -2.87
N PRO A 122 12.38 0.16 -3.92
CA PRO A 122 11.76 -0.28 -5.16
C PRO A 122 12.53 -1.43 -5.80
N LEU A 123 11.81 -2.44 -6.25
CA LEU A 123 12.35 -3.55 -7.03
C LEU A 123 11.92 -3.35 -8.49
N TYR A 124 12.81 -2.84 -9.28
CA TYR A 124 12.49 -2.55 -10.69
C TYR A 124 12.55 -3.82 -11.59
#